data_4bfe9fb95cb0e196c05044e2b2c374b3
#
_entry.id   4bfe9fb95cb0e196c05044e2b2c374b3
#
_cell.length_a   1.000
_cell.length_b   1.000
_cell.length_c   1.000
_cell.angle_alpha   90.00
_cell.angle_beta   90.00
_cell.angle_gamma   90.00
#
_symmetry.space_group_name_H-M   'P 1'
#
loop_
_entity.id
_entity.type
_entity.pdbx_description
1 polymer ?
#
loop_
_entity_poly.entity_id
_entity_poly.type
_entity_poly.pdbx_seq_one_letter_code
_entity_poly.pdbx_strand_id
1 'polypeptide(L)'
;PAYFTAIGTQSSAATIPVTVRSAKKAGISPRVVDFAIPLCATIHLSGSMITITSCAVAVLYMTGQNPNFASVTPVVLMLGIMMVAAPGVPGGGVMTAIGLLESMLGFNESMIALMIALYLAQDSFGTATNVTGDATIATFTERISKMLGVDPTAGISDEDIEKAEAISA
;
A
#
# COMPACT_ATOMS: atom_id res chain seq x y z
N PRO A 1 0.66 -12.16 -11.01
CA PRO A 1 1.00 -11.06 -11.95
C PRO A 1 1.13 -9.71 -11.24
N ALA A 2 0.12 -9.28 -10.45
CA ALA A 2 0.10 -7.96 -9.79
C ALA A 2 1.35 -7.65 -8.97
N TYR A 3 1.85 -8.61 -8.18
CA TYR A 3 3.07 -8.47 -7.40
C TYR A 3 4.29 -8.06 -8.26
N PHE A 4 4.53 -8.76 -9.36
CA PHE A 4 5.65 -8.46 -10.24
C PHE A 4 5.46 -7.15 -11.03
N THR A 5 4.22 -6.82 -11.40
CA THR A 5 3.90 -5.53 -12.00
C THR A 5 4.18 -4.39 -11.02
N ALA A 6 3.81 -4.56 -9.75
CA ALA A 6 4.07 -3.58 -8.70
C ALA A 6 5.58 -3.35 -8.47
N ILE A 7 6.39 -4.42 -8.51
CA ILE A 7 7.86 -4.29 -8.45
C ILE A 7 8.38 -3.41 -9.59
N GLY A 8 7.86 -3.61 -10.82
CA GLY A 8 8.32 -2.87 -11.98
C GLY A 8 7.81 -1.43 -12.05
N THR A 9 6.58 -1.17 -11.59
CA THR A 9 5.97 0.17 -11.66
C THR A 9 6.32 1.06 -10.48
N GLN A 10 6.61 0.47 -9.32
CA GLN A 10 6.76 1.18 -8.04
C GLN A 10 5.53 2.06 -7.71
N SER A 11 4.37 1.73 -8.28
CA SER A 11 3.15 2.52 -8.15
C SER A 11 1.94 1.62 -7.94
N SER A 12 1.33 1.71 -6.76
CA SER A 12 0.07 1.01 -6.47
C SER A 12 -1.03 1.48 -7.43
N ALA A 13 -1.09 2.77 -7.72
CA ALA A 13 -2.08 3.34 -8.65
C ALA A 13 -1.91 2.81 -10.08
N ALA A 14 -0.68 2.79 -10.61
CA ALA A 14 -0.42 2.25 -11.95
C ALA A 14 -0.69 0.73 -12.05
N THR A 15 -0.66 0.03 -10.92
CA THR A 15 -0.87 -1.42 -10.87
C THR A 15 -2.34 -1.80 -10.71
N ILE A 16 -3.26 -0.85 -10.42
CA ILE A 16 -4.69 -1.11 -10.22
C ILE A 16 -5.29 -2.07 -11.27
N PRO A 17 -5.13 -1.87 -12.59
CA PRO A 17 -5.77 -2.73 -13.58
C PRO A 17 -5.34 -4.20 -13.48
N VAL A 18 -4.05 -4.43 -13.17
CA VAL A 18 -3.51 -5.79 -13.03
C VAL A 18 -3.93 -6.41 -11.68
N THR A 19 -4.02 -5.60 -10.63
CA THR A 19 -4.48 -6.05 -9.31
C THR A 19 -5.95 -6.45 -9.35
N VAL A 20 -6.81 -5.62 -9.97
CA VAL A 20 -8.23 -5.91 -10.21
C VAL A 20 -8.39 -7.24 -10.95
N ARG A 21 -7.69 -7.40 -12.08
CA ARG A 21 -7.74 -8.64 -12.85
C ARG A 21 -7.28 -9.85 -12.02
N SER A 22 -6.20 -9.71 -11.25
CA SER A 22 -5.66 -10.81 -10.44
C SER A 22 -6.60 -11.19 -9.30
N ALA A 23 -7.25 -10.20 -8.65
CA ALA A 23 -8.20 -10.41 -7.58
C ALA A 23 -9.49 -11.11 -8.09
N LYS A 24 -10.01 -10.69 -9.26
CA LYS A 24 -11.15 -11.36 -9.92
C LYS A 24 -10.80 -12.81 -10.27
N LYS A 25 -9.62 -13.08 -10.84
CA LYS A 25 -9.13 -14.45 -11.10
C LYS A 25 -8.97 -15.29 -9.84
N ALA A 26 -8.73 -14.67 -8.70
CA ALA A 26 -8.69 -15.36 -7.40
C ALA A 26 -10.08 -15.70 -6.84
N GLY A 27 -11.16 -15.34 -7.54
CA GLY A 27 -12.54 -15.65 -7.16
C GLY A 27 -13.21 -14.64 -6.24
N ILE A 28 -12.62 -13.43 -6.09
CA ILE A 28 -13.25 -12.34 -5.33
C ILE A 28 -14.31 -11.70 -6.24
N SER A 29 -15.48 -11.40 -5.68
CA SER A 29 -16.60 -10.86 -6.46
C SER A 29 -16.21 -9.52 -7.15
N PRO A 30 -16.61 -9.32 -8.41
CA PRO A 30 -16.25 -8.12 -9.18
C PRO A 30 -16.62 -6.83 -8.45
N ARG A 31 -17.77 -6.78 -7.81
CA ARG A 31 -18.27 -5.60 -7.09
C ARG A 31 -17.36 -5.18 -5.93
N VAL A 32 -16.86 -6.16 -5.17
CA VAL A 32 -15.91 -5.89 -4.09
C VAL A 32 -14.57 -5.45 -4.66
N VAL A 33 -14.08 -6.13 -5.68
CA VAL A 33 -12.79 -5.85 -6.31
C VAL A 33 -12.76 -4.45 -6.92
N ASP A 34 -13.79 -4.09 -7.71
CA ASP A 34 -13.85 -2.81 -8.43
C ASP A 34 -13.98 -1.61 -7.50
N PHE A 35 -14.43 -1.82 -6.27
CA PHE A 35 -14.44 -0.80 -5.22
C PHE A 35 -13.19 -0.84 -4.34
N ALA A 36 -12.88 -2.01 -3.77
CA ALA A 36 -11.84 -2.13 -2.75
C ALA A 36 -10.42 -1.91 -3.28
N ILE A 37 -10.09 -2.44 -4.47
CA ILE A 37 -8.73 -2.31 -5.00
C ILE A 37 -8.36 -0.86 -5.33
N PRO A 38 -9.17 -0.07 -6.09
CA PRO A 38 -8.85 1.33 -6.33
C PRO A 38 -8.78 2.16 -5.04
N LEU A 39 -9.66 1.90 -4.08
CA LEU A 39 -9.66 2.57 -2.79
C LEU A 39 -8.37 2.25 -2.01
N CYS A 40 -8.05 0.97 -1.85
CA CYS A 40 -6.86 0.52 -1.12
C CYS A 40 -5.55 1.00 -1.76
N ALA A 41 -5.47 1.06 -3.10
CA ALA A 41 -4.29 1.57 -3.79
C ALA A 41 -3.91 3.01 -3.41
N THR A 42 -4.84 3.75 -2.80
CA THR A 42 -4.61 5.13 -2.33
C THR A 42 -4.50 5.25 -0.82
N ILE A 43 -5.20 4.40 -0.05
CA ILE A 43 -5.25 4.53 1.41
C ILE A 43 -4.52 3.43 2.18
N HIS A 44 -4.11 2.34 1.52
CA HIS A 44 -3.45 1.21 2.14
C HIS A 44 -2.02 1.07 1.65
N LEU A 45 -1.08 1.67 2.37
CA LEU A 45 0.35 1.71 2.05
C LEU A 45 1.19 1.00 3.14
N SER A 46 0.78 -0.18 3.58
CA SER A 46 1.43 -0.93 4.66
C SER A 46 2.88 -1.28 4.37
N GLY A 47 3.19 -1.68 3.14
CA GLY A 47 4.56 -1.96 2.70
C GLY A 47 5.42 -0.70 2.71
N SER A 48 4.88 0.44 2.25
CA SER A 48 5.57 1.72 2.32
C SER A 48 5.83 2.14 3.77
N MET A 49 4.90 1.91 4.69
CA MET A 49 5.12 2.17 6.13
C MET A 49 6.28 1.36 6.70
N ILE A 50 6.35 0.06 6.38
CA ILE A 50 7.44 -0.82 6.82
C ILE A 50 8.77 -0.31 6.25
N THR A 51 8.81 0.00 4.95
CA THR A 51 10.02 0.50 4.28
C THR A 51 10.47 1.83 4.87
N ILE A 52 9.55 2.81 5.04
CA ILE A 52 9.87 4.12 5.63
C ILE A 52 10.42 3.96 7.05
N THR A 53 9.74 3.17 7.88
CA THR A 53 10.16 2.97 9.26
C THR A 53 11.53 2.29 9.33
N SER A 54 11.76 1.26 8.53
CA SER A 54 13.03 0.53 8.50
C SER A 54 14.18 1.42 8.01
N CYS A 55 13.96 2.20 6.94
CA CYS A 55 14.95 3.14 6.43
C CYS A 55 15.24 4.25 7.46
N ALA A 56 14.20 4.79 8.12
CA ALA A 56 14.39 5.82 9.13
C ALA A 56 15.24 5.32 10.31
N VAL A 57 14.95 4.13 10.81
CA VAL A 57 15.75 3.49 11.86
C VAL A 57 17.20 3.26 11.39
N ALA A 58 17.39 2.79 10.16
CA ALA A 58 18.72 2.60 9.59
C ALA A 58 19.50 3.92 9.51
N VAL A 59 18.88 5.00 9.02
CA VAL A 59 19.49 6.34 8.95
C VAL A 59 19.90 6.84 10.34
N LEU A 60 19.04 6.66 11.34
CA LEU A 60 19.38 7.03 12.73
C LEU A 60 20.63 6.29 13.22
N TYR A 61 20.71 4.98 13.01
CA TYR A 61 21.92 4.22 13.37
C TYR A 61 23.16 4.66 12.59
N MET A 62 23.04 4.90 11.28
CA MET A 62 24.15 5.35 10.42
C MET A 62 24.67 6.72 10.84
N THR A 63 23.83 7.55 11.42
CA THR A 63 24.21 8.90 11.92
C THR A 63 24.63 8.89 13.40
N GLY A 64 24.85 7.71 13.98
CA GLY A 64 25.35 7.57 15.37
C GLY A 64 24.26 7.75 16.43
N GLN A 65 23.01 7.85 16.05
CA GLN A 65 21.89 7.88 16.99
C GLN A 65 21.48 6.44 17.38
N ASN A 66 20.87 6.30 18.54
CA ASN A 66 20.44 5.00 19.04
C ASN A 66 18.92 4.99 19.28
N PRO A 67 18.11 4.81 18.20
CA PRO A 67 16.67 4.82 18.33
C PRO A 67 16.18 3.67 19.21
N ASN A 68 15.20 3.95 20.06
CA ASN A 68 14.54 2.95 20.90
C ASN A 68 13.05 2.87 20.55
N PHE A 69 12.39 1.86 21.08
CA PHE A 69 10.98 1.61 20.82
C PHE A 69 10.10 2.82 21.21
N ALA A 70 10.42 3.49 22.31
CA ALA A 70 9.65 4.64 22.79
C ALA A 70 9.77 5.85 21.86
N SER A 71 10.91 6.06 21.21
CA SER A 71 11.11 7.17 20.25
C SER A 71 10.48 6.88 18.88
N VAL A 72 10.46 5.62 18.44
CA VAL A 72 9.98 5.24 17.10
C VAL A 72 8.47 5.00 17.07
N THR A 73 7.89 4.44 18.15
CA THR A 73 6.45 4.11 18.17
C THR A 73 5.53 5.30 17.85
N PRO A 74 5.68 6.49 18.44
CA PRO A 74 4.84 7.64 18.11
C PRO A 74 4.93 8.03 16.64
N VAL A 75 6.12 7.90 16.05
CA VAL A 75 6.35 8.19 14.62
C VAL A 75 5.59 7.21 13.75
N VAL A 76 5.64 5.91 14.06
CA VAL A 76 4.93 4.86 13.32
C VAL A 76 3.42 5.07 13.38
N LEU A 77 2.87 5.43 14.55
CA LEU A 77 1.44 5.69 14.69
C LEU A 77 1.00 6.91 13.88
N MET A 78 1.77 8.00 13.92
CA MET A 78 1.46 9.20 13.14
C MET A 78 1.65 8.96 11.64
N LEU A 79 2.69 8.20 11.25
CA LEU A 79 2.93 7.80 9.87
C LEU A 79 1.72 7.01 9.32
N GLY A 80 1.12 6.12 10.12
CA GLY A 80 -0.09 5.39 9.73
C GLY A 80 -1.26 6.30 9.36
N ILE A 81 -1.43 7.40 10.09
CA ILE A 81 -2.45 8.41 9.77
C ILE A 81 -2.08 9.16 8.49
N MET A 82 -0.83 9.59 8.36
CA MET A 82 -0.37 10.37 7.20
C MET A 82 -0.38 9.57 5.90
N MET A 83 -0.12 8.27 5.95
CA MET A 83 -0.11 7.40 4.75
C MET A 83 -1.47 7.29 4.07
N VAL A 84 -2.58 7.57 4.75
CA VAL A 84 -3.91 7.65 4.12
C VAL A 84 -3.98 8.78 3.07
N ALA A 85 -3.17 9.83 3.22
CA ALA A 85 -3.09 10.96 2.29
C ALA A 85 -1.92 10.87 1.29
N ALA A 86 -1.10 9.83 1.39
CA ALA A 86 0.06 9.66 0.52
C ALA A 86 -0.37 9.18 -0.88
N PRO A 87 0.15 9.76 -1.96
CA PRO A 87 -0.17 9.29 -3.30
C PRO A 87 0.51 7.94 -3.58
N GLY A 88 -0.23 7.01 -4.22
CA GLY A 88 0.27 5.68 -4.61
C GLY A 88 1.16 5.70 -5.86
N VAL A 89 2.12 6.62 -5.92
CA VAL A 89 3.09 6.82 -7.02
C VAL A 89 4.52 6.61 -6.52
N PRO A 90 5.51 6.35 -7.39
CA PRO A 90 6.90 6.17 -6.98
C PRO A 90 7.39 7.30 -6.07
N GLY A 91 7.94 6.95 -4.91
CA GLY A 91 8.44 7.93 -3.94
C GLY A 91 7.38 8.69 -3.15
N GLY A 92 6.08 8.53 -3.46
CA GLY A 92 5.00 9.29 -2.82
C GLY A 92 4.95 9.11 -1.30
N GLY A 93 5.19 7.91 -0.82
CA GLY A 93 5.22 7.62 0.62
C GLY A 93 6.30 8.38 1.37
N VAL A 94 7.55 8.34 0.91
CA VAL A 94 8.65 9.03 1.60
C VAL A 94 8.50 10.54 1.55
N MET A 95 8.02 11.09 0.43
CA MET A 95 7.79 12.54 0.32
C MET A 95 6.73 13.02 1.32
N THR A 96 5.69 12.23 1.55
CA THR A 96 4.68 12.53 2.56
C THR A 96 5.25 12.47 3.98
N ALA A 97 6.21 11.58 4.23
CA ALA A 97 6.79 11.37 5.56
C ALA A 97 7.86 12.38 5.97
N ILE A 98 8.44 13.16 5.05
CA ILE A 98 9.59 14.05 5.33
C ILE A 98 9.34 14.94 6.54
N GLY A 99 8.26 15.71 6.54
CA GLY A 99 7.95 16.63 7.63
C GLY A 99 7.77 15.95 8.99
N LEU A 100 7.30 14.69 8.99
CA LEU A 100 7.20 13.89 10.19
C LEU A 100 8.57 13.44 10.70
N LEU A 101 9.46 13.02 9.81
CA LEU A 101 10.82 12.59 10.14
C LEU A 101 11.64 13.76 10.69
N GLU A 102 11.51 14.95 10.11
CA GLU A 102 12.14 16.18 10.59
C GLU A 102 11.63 16.56 11.99
N SER A 103 10.31 16.64 12.16
CA SER A 103 9.71 17.16 13.38
C SER A 103 9.80 16.20 14.57
N MET A 104 9.72 14.89 14.35
CA MET A 104 9.66 13.90 15.42
C MET A 104 10.97 13.15 15.65
N LEU A 105 11.80 12.97 14.61
CA LEU A 105 13.08 12.27 14.71
C LEU A 105 14.30 13.19 14.52
N GLY A 106 14.08 14.49 14.27
CA GLY A 106 15.16 15.46 14.12
C GLY A 106 16.02 15.24 12.87
N PHE A 107 15.43 14.74 11.79
CA PHE A 107 16.15 14.53 10.53
C PHE A 107 16.58 15.88 9.95
N ASN A 108 17.86 16.00 9.65
CA ASN A 108 18.42 17.12 8.89
C ASN A 108 18.43 16.81 7.37
N GLU A 109 18.82 17.79 6.55
CA GLU A 109 18.83 17.67 5.09
C GLU A 109 19.64 16.46 4.59
N SER A 110 20.81 16.18 5.20
CA SER A 110 21.64 15.04 4.81
C SER A 110 20.97 13.71 5.13
N MET A 111 20.30 13.61 6.28
CA MET A 111 19.53 12.43 6.68
C MET A 111 18.32 12.23 5.77
N ILE A 112 17.62 13.30 5.38
CA ILE A 112 16.51 13.24 4.44
C ILE A 112 16.99 12.78 3.07
N ALA A 113 18.10 13.30 2.56
CA ALA A 113 18.65 12.87 1.28
C ALA A 113 18.99 11.35 1.28
N LEU A 114 19.62 10.88 2.36
CA LEU A 114 19.91 9.44 2.53
C LEU A 114 18.63 8.62 2.65
N MET A 115 17.64 9.10 3.40
CA MET A 115 16.34 8.46 3.56
C MET A 115 15.63 8.28 2.22
N ILE A 116 15.58 9.32 1.39
CA ILE A 116 14.97 9.25 0.06
C ILE A 116 15.70 8.22 -0.82
N ALA A 117 17.03 8.23 -0.83
CA ALA A 117 17.82 7.29 -1.61
C ALA A 117 17.57 5.83 -1.19
N LEU A 118 17.58 5.54 0.10
CA LEU A 118 17.30 4.21 0.64
C LEU A 118 15.87 3.75 0.36
N TYR A 119 14.91 4.66 0.52
CA TYR A 119 13.50 4.35 0.25
C TYR A 119 13.28 4.00 -1.24
N LEU A 120 13.74 4.85 -2.15
CA LEU A 120 13.58 4.62 -3.60
C LEU A 120 14.22 3.30 -4.06
N ALA A 121 15.33 2.90 -3.44
CA ALA A 121 15.95 1.61 -3.72
C ALA A 121 15.09 0.40 -3.32
N GLN A 122 14.17 0.58 -2.37
CA GLN A 122 13.32 -0.49 -1.81
C GLN A 122 11.83 -0.33 -2.14
N ASP A 123 11.43 0.77 -2.76
CA ASP A 123 10.01 1.10 -3.03
C ASP A 123 9.30 0.02 -3.88
N SER A 124 10.04 -0.67 -4.73
CA SER A 124 9.55 -1.84 -5.49
C SER A 124 8.91 -2.89 -4.60
N PHE A 125 9.58 -3.26 -3.52
CA PHE A 125 9.10 -4.30 -2.57
C PHE A 125 8.00 -3.77 -1.67
N GLY A 126 8.10 -2.51 -1.24
CA GLY A 126 7.04 -1.83 -0.50
C GLY A 126 5.74 -1.79 -1.30
N THR A 127 5.81 -1.39 -2.56
CA THR A 127 4.66 -1.34 -3.47
C THR A 127 4.07 -2.73 -3.74
N ALA A 128 4.91 -3.76 -3.95
CA ALA A 128 4.42 -5.12 -4.12
C ALA A 128 3.68 -5.64 -2.88
N THR A 129 4.15 -5.25 -1.68
CA THR A 129 3.48 -5.57 -0.42
C THR A 129 2.15 -4.82 -0.29
N ASN A 130 2.08 -3.54 -0.67
CA ASN A 130 0.83 -2.78 -0.70
C ASN A 130 -0.23 -3.49 -1.55
N VAL A 131 0.11 -3.79 -2.80
CA VAL A 131 -0.79 -4.44 -3.78
C VAL A 131 -1.27 -5.83 -3.30
N THR A 132 -0.41 -6.58 -2.64
CA THR A 132 -0.78 -7.88 -2.05
C THR A 132 -1.76 -7.70 -0.89
N GLY A 133 -1.51 -6.70 -0.05
CA GLY A 133 -2.40 -6.31 1.04
C GLY A 133 -3.78 -5.85 0.55
N ASP A 134 -3.83 -5.08 -0.55
CA ASP A 134 -5.08 -4.63 -1.16
C ASP A 134 -5.98 -5.82 -1.54
N ALA A 135 -5.42 -6.84 -2.19
CA ALA A 135 -6.15 -8.07 -2.54
C ALA A 135 -6.60 -8.83 -1.29
N THR A 136 -5.78 -8.83 -0.25
CA THR A 136 -6.14 -9.44 1.05
C THR A 136 -7.32 -8.72 1.70
N ILE A 137 -7.29 -7.39 1.73
CA ILE A 137 -8.41 -6.56 2.25
C ILE A 137 -9.69 -6.83 1.46
N ALA A 138 -9.61 -6.89 0.13
CA ALA A 138 -10.76 -7.22 -0.71
C ALA A 138 -11.35 -8.59 -0.34
N THR A 139 -10.50 -9.60 -0.11
CA THR A 139 -10.93 -10.94 0.33
C THR A 139 -11.64 -10.89 1.69
N PHE A 140 -11.10 -10.15 2.66
CA PHE A 140 -11.73 -9.98 3.96
C PHE A 140 -13.06 -9.24 3.85
N THR A 141 -13.11 -8.18 3.05
CA THR A 141 -14.33 -7.41 2.81
C THR A 141 -15.45 -8.30 2.27
N GLU A 142 -15.16 -9.12 1.28
CA GLU A 142 -16.14 -10.08 0.75
C GLU A 142 -16.61 -11.08 1.81
N ARG A 143 -15.68 -11.62 2.60
CA ARG A 143 -16.01 -12.56 3.66
C ARG A 143 -16.90 -11.96 4.74
N ILE A 144 -16.59 -10.75 5.16
CA ILE A 144 -17.39 -10.00 6.15
C ILE A 144 -18.77 -9.67 5.58
N SER A 145 -18.87 -9.24 4.33
CA SER A 145 -20.16 -8.97 3.67
C SER A 145 -21.06 -10.22 3.68
N LYS A 146 -20.50 -11.36 3.31
CA LYS A 146 -21.24 -12.64 3.36
C LYS A 146 -21.67 -13.02 4.78
N MET A 147 -20.84 -12.79 5.79
CA MET A 147 -21.19 -13.06 7.20
C MET A 147 -22.31 -12.14 7.72
N LEU A 148 -22.37 -10.92 7.22
CA LEU A 148 -23.42 -9.93 7.57
C LEU A 148 -24.72 -10.14 6.77
N GLY A 149 -24.80 -11.17 5.91
CA GLY A 149 -25.95 -11.42 5.06
C GLY A 149 -26.09 -10.43 3.90
N VAL A 150 -25.05 -9.66 3.61
CA VAL A 150 -24.99 -8.79 2.45
C VAL A 150 -24.39 -9.59 1.29
N ASP A 151 -25.20 -9.89 0.28
CA ASP A 151 -24.70 -10.56 -0.91
C ASP A 151 -23.92 -9.57 -1.79
N PRO A 152 -22.60 -9.72 -1.91
CA PRO A 152 -21.80 -8.81 -2.73
C PRO A 152 -22.06 -8.98 -4.23
N THR A 153 -22.83 -9.99 -4.65
CA THR A 153 -23.24 -10.22 -6.04
C THR A 153 -24.67 -9.72 -6.33
N ALA A 154 -25.43 -9.35 -5.31
CA ALA A 154 -26.79 -8.86 -5.46
C ALA A 154 -26.89 -7.67 -6.43
N GLY A 155 -27.68 -7.81 -7.47
CA GLY A 155 -27.92 -6.78 -8.49
C GLY A 155 -26.88 -6.74 -9.61
N ILE A 156 -25.98 -7.71 -9.70
CA ILE A 156 -25.12 -7.95 -10.86
C ILE A 156 -25.84 -8.98 -11.75
N SER A 157 -26.04 -8.65 -13.02
CA SER A 157 -26.60 -9.59 -13.99
C SER A 157 -25.57 -10.68 -14.35
N ASP A 158 -26.05 -11.86 -14.77
CA ASP A 158 -25.15 -12.92 -15.26
C ASP A 158 -24.31 -12.43 -16.45
N GLU A 159 -24.85 -11.52 -17.26
CA GLU A 159 -24.13 -10.87 -18.37
C GLU A 159 -22.95 -10.02 -17.89
N ASP A 160 -23.10 -9.31 -16.78
CA ASP A 160 -22.00 -8.51 -16.21
C ASP A 160 -20.90 -9.39 -15.61
N ILE A 161 -21.28 -10.55 -15.05
CA ILE A 161 -20.31 -11.55 -14.54
C ILE A 161 -19.54 -12.15 -15.72
N GLU A 162 -20.22 -12.55 -16.80
CA GLU A 162 -19.59 -13.13 -17.99
C GLU A 162 -18.65 -12.13 -18.67
N LYS A 163 -19.05 -10.85 -18.78
CA LYS A 163 -18.15 -9.77 -19.26
C LYS A 163 -16.92 -9.60 -18.38
N ALA A 164 -17.07 -9.65 -17.06
CA ALA A 164 -15.96 -9.52 -16.13
C ALA A 164 -14.98 -10.71 -16.24
N GLU A 165 -15.49 -11.90 -16.45
CA GLU A 165 -14.69 -13.11 -16.68
C GLU A 165 -13.94 -13.04 -18.01
N ALA A 166 -14.59 -12.60 -19.10
CA ALA A 166 -13.98 -12.43 -20.42
C ALA A 166 -12.79 -11.41 -20.39
N ILE A 167 -12.92 -10.35 -19.60
CA ILE A 167 -11.83 -9.35 -19.44
C ILE A 167 -10.67 -9.94 -18.61
N SER A 168 -10.93 -10.96 -17.79
CA SER A 168 -9.93 -11.59 -16.91
C SER A 168 -9.18 -12.74 -17.58
N ALA A 169 -9.67 -13.26 -18.71
CA ALA A 169 -9.03 -14.31 -19.48
C ALA A 169 -7.84 -13.77 -20.31
#